data_54ffbf240021a77f05be62ff2974f25a
#
_entry.id   54ffbf240021a77f05be62ff2974f25a
#
_cell.length_a   1.000
_cell.length_b   1.000
_cell.length_c   1.000
_cell.angle_alpha   90.00
_cell.angle_beta   90.00
_cell.angle_gamma   90.00
#
_symmetry.space_group_name_H-M   'P 1'
#
loop_
_entity.id
_entity.type
_entity.pdbx_description
1 polymer ?
#
loop_
_entity_poly.entity_id
_entity_poly.type
_entity_poly.pdbx_seq_one_letter_code
_entity_poly.pdbx_strand_id
1 'polypeptide(L)'
;MIILSKSKLPEVIDLFSGCGGLALGFQMAGFCVTHGIELMENAVKNANYNLSIKRKEKGLHICGDITQLSESIFKNQIGPNGCIVIGGPPCQAYSLIGRAKLNSLMDEGSFLDDKRGFLFEDFLRFAIGLEAKAVVMENVKSCTAYGKLNVPEKVAEILERCGYTVYWTILNSADYGVPQIRERMILYAVKGDNVEPVLPKPTHSGKWFGGLYSGIGLTDLCNSGECRHFIMPRMRRKIQPRWLTVEDAIGDLPELHARAGSNYSPHSMNLQMDYASEPQNDYQRMMRENTGTGVTANVYRNTKRDFPIFALMNEGDNFIQAVEIAERLFREACRRHGVKAGTEAYDRLRKEIVPPYSTEKFLSKWKKLEGDKPSHTLVAHLSVDTYSHIHPWEPRGISVREAARLQSFPDDYIFQGSMGDAFKQIGNSVPPLMAKGIAIALKEALRKQAKNNGFSDKDTE
;
A
#
# COMPACT_ATOMS: atom_id res chain seq x y z
N MET A 1 -12.83 13.45 34.75
CA MET A 1 -11.61 14.04 34.17
C MET A 1 -10.54 12.96 34.23
N ILE A 2 -10.48 12.09 33.21
CA ILE A 2 -9.49 11.01 33.15
C ILE A 2 -8.22 11.67 32.59
N ILE A 3 -7.23 11.83 33.46
CA ILE A 3 -5.87 12.21 33.05
C ILE A 3 -5.30 11.03 32.30
N LEU A 4 -5.34 11.10 30.98
CA LEU A 4 -4.62 10.16 30.11
C LEU A 4 -3.15 10.26 30.50
N SER A 5 -2.57 9.18 31.01
CA SER A 5 -1.15 9.07 31.25
C SER A 5 -0.45 9.40 29.92
N LYS A 6 0.42 10.42 29.89
CA LYS A 6 1.21 10.75 28.71
C LYS A 6 1.97 9.49 28.31
N SER A 7 1.76 9.01 27.07
CA SER A 7 2.51 7.89 26.51
C SER A 7 4.00 8.13 26.74
N LYS A 8 4.71 7.19 27.34
CA LYS A 8 6.16 7.26 27.51
C LYS A 8 6.92 7.00 26.19
N LEU A 9 6.20 6.59 25.14
CA LEU A 9 6.76 6.37 23.82
C LEU A 9 7.05 7.70 23.10
N PRO A 10 8.09 7.74 22.24
CA PRO A 10 8.33 8.89 21.38
C PRO A 10 7.14 9.16 20.43
N GLU A 11 6.93 10.42 20.09
CA GLU A 11 5.92 10.83 19.12
C GLU A 11 6.32 10.41 17.69
N VAL A 12 5.34 10.18 16.81
CA VAL A 12 5.59 9.75 15.44
C VAL A 12 5.30 10.89 14.48
N ILE A 13 6.24 11.11 13.56
CA ILE A 13 6.15 12.04 12.43
C ILE A 13 6.14 11.22 11.15
N ASP A 14 5.09 11.33 10.34
CA ASP A 14 4.89 10.57 9.10
C ASP A 14 5.18 11.43 7.86
N LEU A 15 6.31 11.20 7.22
CA LEU A 15 6.73 11.90 6.00
C LEU A 15 6.27 11.13 4.76
N PHE A 16 5.78 11.87 3.75
CA PHE A 16 5.12 11.28 2.58
C PHE A 16 3.91 10.43 3.00
N SER A 17 3.13 10.97 3.93
CA SER A 17 2.13 10.21 4.69
C SER A 17 0.99 9.63 3.84
N GLY A 18 0.77 10.11 2.62
CA GLY A 18 -0.36 9.74 1.81
C GLY A 18 -1.67 9.95 2.56
N CYS A 19 -2.58 8.99 2.48
CA CYS A 19 -3.79 9.00 3.30
C CYS A 19 -3.57 8.46 4.73
N GLY A 20 -2.34 8.19 5.17
CA GLY A 20 -2.04 7.81 6.55
C GLY A 20 -2.12 6.32 6.86
N GLY A 21 -1.91 5.43 5.88
CA GLY A 21 -1.97 3.98 6.14
C GLY A 21 -0.85 3.49 7.07
N LEU A 22 0.37 3.99 6.89
CA LEU A 22 1.51 3.71 7.77
C LEU A 22 1.24 4.26 9.17
N ALA A 23 0.86 5.54 9.27
CA ALA A 23 0.49 6.20 10.51
C ALA A 23 -0.63 5.47 11.27
N LEU A 24 -1.68 5.01 10.58
CA LEU A 24 -2.77 4.24 11.19
C LEU A 24 -2.25 2.96 11.85
N GLY A 25 -1.36 2.23 11.18
CA GLY A 25 -0.74 1.04 11.78
C GLY A 25 0.07 1.34 13.04
N PHE A 26 0.78 2.47 13.06
CA PHE A 26 1.49 2.94 14.26
C PHE A 26 0.52 3.32 15.39
N GLN A 27 -0.59 4.00 15.09
CA GLN A 27 -1.64 4.27 16.09
C GLN A 27 -2.26 2.97 16.61
N MET A 28 -2.54 1.97 15.75
CA MET A 28 -3.04 0.66 16.16
C MET A 28 -2.05 -0.10 17.07
N ALA A 29 -0.75 0.21 17.03
CA ALA A 29 0.28 -0.31 17.93
C ALA A 29 0.46 0.53 19.21
N GLY A 30 -0.31 1.61 19.38
CA GLY A 30 -0.30 2.47 20.55
C GLY A 30 0.74 3.60 20.52
N PHE A 31 1.23 3.97 19.34
CA PHE A 31 2.02 5.19 19.17
C PHE A 31 1.12 6.40 18.93
N CYS A 32 1.57 7.59 19.36
CA CYS A 32 0.93 8.85 19.04
C CYS A 32 1.54 9.44 17.77
N VAL A 33 0.77 9.50 16.69
CA VAL A 33 1.18 10.16 15.44
C VAL A 33 0.76 11.62 15.52
N THR A 34 1.73 12.52 15.70
CA THR A 34 1.46 13.94 15.99
C THR A 34 1.57 14.83 14.76
N HIS A 35 2.42 14.46 13.81
CA HIS A 35 2.68 15.30 12.63
C HIS A 35 2.85 14.44 11.38
N GLY A 36 2.63 15.05 10.22
CA GLY A 36 2.95 14.47 8.92
C GLY A 36 3.09 15.51 7.84
N ILE A 37 3.72 15.12 6.72
CA ILE A 37 3.86 15.94 5.51
C ILE A 37 3.37 15.11 4.32
N GLU A 38 2.53 15.71 3.50
CA GLU A 38 2.05 15.11 2.25
C GLU A 38 1.81 16.22 1.22
N LEU A 39 2.14 15.97 -0.03
CA LEU A 39 1.98 16.91 -1.13
C LEU A 39 0.52 17.05 -1.60
N MET A 40 -0.25 15.95 -1.53
CA MET A 40 -1.61 15.91 -2.05
C MET A 40 -2.64 16.35 -0.99
N GLU A 41 -3.31 17.47 -1.21
CA GLU A 41 -4.27 18.07 -0.29
C GLU A 41 -5.40 17.11 0.14
N ASN A 42 -5.97 16.33 -0.80
CA ASN A 42 -7.02 15.37 -0.46
C ASN A 42 -6.51 14.23 0.42
N ALA A 43 -5.24 13.83 0.28
CA ALA A 43 -4.63 12.83 1.14
C ALA A 43 -4.41 13.39 2.55
N VAL A 44 -3.94 14.63 2.67
CA VAL A 44 -3.81 15.36 3.95
C VAL A 44 -5.16 15.46 4.66
N LYS A 45 -6.23 15.84 3.94
CA LYS A 45 -7.59 15.90 4.50
C LYS A 45 -8.03 14.54 5.06
N ASN A 46 -7.77 13.47 4.32
CA ASN A 46 -8.10 12.10 4.76
C ASN A 46 -7.30 11.69 5.99
N ALA A 47 -5.98 11.92 6.00
CA ALA A 47 -5.14 11.63 7.15
C ALA A 47 -5.60 12.41 8.39
N ASN A 48 -5.79 13.73 8.29
CA ASN A 48 -6.23 14.56 9.40
C ASN A 48 -7.60 14.13 9.95
N TYR A 49 -8.56 13.83 9.06
CA TYR A 49 -9.88 13.41 9.50
C TYR A 49 -9.82 12.06 10.24
N ASN A 50 -9.22 11.05 9.65
CA ASN A 50 -9.27 9.68 10.18
C ASN A 50 -8.31 9.45 11.36
N LEU A 51 -7.14 10.08 11.35
CA LEU A 51 -6.11 9.86 12.37
C LEU A 51 -6.24 10.79 13.58
N SER A 52 -6.82 11.98 13.39
CA SER A 52 -6.87 13.01 14.44
C SER A 52 -8.29 13.39 14.80
N ILE A 53 -9.05 14.01 13.89
CA ILE A 53 -10.36 14.61 14.19
C ILE A 53 -11.34 13.55 14.70
N LYS A 54 -11.51 12.47 13.95
CA LYS A 54 -12.45 11.39 14.27
C LYS A 54 -12.07 10.67 15.57
N ARG A 55 -10.79 10.47 15.82
CA ARG A 55 -10.27 9.77 17.00
C ARG A 55 -10.10 10.68 18.21
N LYS A 56 -10.32 12.00 18.05
CA LYS A 56 -10.08 13.02 19.07
C LYS A 56 -8.63 13.00 19.59
N GLU A 57 -7.71 12.64 18.73
CA GLU A 57 -6.26 12.63 18.99
C GLU A 57 -5.62 13.94 18.53
N LYS A 58 -4.49 14.29 19.13
CA LYS A 58 -3.66 15.39 18.67
C LYS A 58 -2.86 14.91 17.47
N GLY A 59 -2.89 15.67 16.40
CA GLY A 59 -2.06 15.40 15.22
C GLY A 59 -2.45 16.31 14.08
N LEU A 60 -1.48 16.74 13.30
CA LEU A 60 -1.70 17.58 12.13
C LEU A 60 -0.76 17.16 11.01
N HIS A 61 -1.33 16.64 9.94
CA HIS A 61 -0.63 16.50 8.67
C HIS A 61 -0.74 17.81 7.90
N ILE A 62 0.38 18.32 7.41
CA ILE A 62 0.44 19.53 6.61
C ILE A 62 0.57 19.21 5.12
N CYS A 63 -0.10 20.01 4.29
CA CYS A 63 0.03 19.95 2.84
C CYS A 63 1.24 20.76 2.42
N GLY A 64 2.26 20.11 1.84
CA GLY A 64 3.45 20.82 1.43
C GLY A 64 4.47 19.96 0.70
N ASP A 65 5.29 20.61 -0.11
CA ASP A 65 6.45 19.99 -0.74
C ASP A 65 7.60 19.92 0.27
N ILE A 66 7.97 18.72 0.66
CA ILE A 66 9.02 18.47 1.65
C ILE A 66 10.38 19.08 1.26
N THR A 67 10.65 19.23 -0.04
CA THR A 67 11.87 19.85 -0.56
C THR A 67 11.96 21.36 -0.24
N GLN A 68 10.82 21.99 0.03
CA GLN A 68 10.70 23.42 0.35
C GLN A 68 10.52 23.67 1.86
N LEU A 69 10.36 22.61 2.66
CA LEU A 69 10.11 22.70 4.09
C LEU A 69 11.41 22.43 4.88
N SER A 70 11.58 23.12 5.99
CA SER A 70 12.65 22.85 6.96
C SER A 70 12.11 21.98 8.10
N GLU A 71 12.94 21.10 8.63
CA GLU A 71 12.65 20.28 9.81
C GLU A 71 12.32 21.11 11.06
N SER A 72 12.76 22.38 11.07
CA SER A 72 12.48 23.32 12.16
C SER A 72 10.98 23.53 12.41
N ILE A 73 10.11 23.28 11.42
CA ILE A 73 8.65 23.36 11.58
C ILE A 73 8.13 22.44 12.68
N PHE A 74 8.79 21.31 12.94
CA PHE A 74 8.40 20.34 13.97
C PHE A 74 9.26 20.40 15.22
N LYS A 75 10.51 20.92 15.12
CA LYS A 75 11.51 20.84 16.21
C LYS A 75 11.02 21.38 17.54
N ASN A 76 10.24 22.46 17.54
CA ASN A 76 9.68 23.09 18.75
C ASN A 76 8.37 22.45 19.21
N GLN A 77 7.85 21.47 18.46
CA GLN A 77 6.57 20.81 18.74
C GLN A 77 6.75 19.39 19.29
N ILE A 78 7.99 18.85 19.20
CA ILE A 78 8.32 17.53 19.71
C ILE A 78 8.36 17.55 21.23
N GLY A 79 7.64 16.63 21.85
CA GLY A 79 7.61 16.46 23.31
C GLY A 79 8.95 15.95 23.88
N PRO A 80 9.07 15.89 25.21
CA PRO A 80 10.32 15.54 25.90
C PRO A 80 10.82 14.10 25.60
N ASN A 81 9.94 13.23 25.14
CA ASN A 81 10.31 11.85 24.79
C ASN A 81 10.97 11.74 23.40
N GLY A 82 11.12 12.85 22.67
CA GLY A 82 11.65 12.87 21.31
C GLY A 82 10.68 12.29 20.27
N CYS A 83 11.15 12.08 19.06
CA CYS A 83 10.32 11.59 17.96
C CYS A 83 10.87 10.32 17.30
N ILE A 84 9.99 9.69 16.55
CA ILE A 84 10.26 8.66 15.54
C ILE A 84 9.85 9.24 14.20
N VAL A 85 10.68 9.10 13.18
CA VAL A 85 10.33 9.49 11.82
C VAL A 85 10.01 8.25 11.01
N ILE A 86 8.81 8.23 10.43
CA ILE A 86 8.37 7.15 9.54
C ILE A 86 8.05 7.73 8.16
N GLY A 87 8.02 6.89 7.12
CA GLY A 87 7.55 7.32 5.81
C GLY A 87 7.93 6.42 4.65
N GLY A 88 7.30 6.68 3.50
CA GLY A 88 7.56 6.01 2.24
C GLY A 88 7.95 7.01 1.15
N PRO A 89 9.21 7.47 1.07
CA PRO A 89 9.62 8.41 0.04
C PRO A 89 9.38 7.81 -1.35
N PRO A 90 8.67 8.52 -2.26
CA PRO A 90 8.29 7.95 -3.55
C PRO A 90 9.49 7.69 -4.44
N CYS A 91 9.47 6.53 -5.09
CA CYS A 91 10.47 6.12 -6.08
C CYS A 91 10.11 6.65 -7.47
N GLN A 92 9.89 7.94 -7.65
CA GLN A 92 9.50 8.49 -8.96
C GLN A 92 10.58 8.29 -10.04
N ALA A 93 11.85 8.32 -9.66
CA ALA A 93 12.96 7.97 -10.54
C ALA A 93 13.00 6.47 -10.92
N TYR A 94 12.27 5.61 -10.24
CA TYR A 94 12.26 4.15 -10.44
C TYR A 94 11.18 3.66 -11.41
N SER A 95 10.37 4.54 -12.01
CA SER A 95 9.45 4.14 -13.10
C SER A 95 10.23 3.76 -14.36
N LEU A 96 9.65 2.91 -15.23
CA LEU A 96 10.27 2.51 -16.51
C LEU A 96 10.68 3.70 -17.38
N ILE A 97 9.95 4.81 -17.29
CA ILE A 97 10.24 6.07 -18.00
C ILE A 97 11.44 6.80 -17.35
N GLY A 98 11.55 6.77 -16.02
CA GLY A 98 12.70 7.31 -15.30
C GLY A 98 14.00 6.56 -15.60
N ARG A 99 13.95 5.21 -15.77
CA ARG A 99 15.13 4.39 -16.13
C ARG A 99 15.74 4.78 -17.48
N ALA A 100 14.93 5.05 -18.49
CA ALA A 100 15.43 5.44 -19.82
C ALA A 100 16.14 6.80 -19.76
N LYS A 101 15.62 7.75 -18.98
CA LYS A 101 16.22 9.07 -18.78
C LYS A 101 17.46 9.00 -17.90
N LEU A 102 17.47 8.14 -16.89
CA LEU A 102 18.61 7.95 -15.99
C LEU A 102 19.78 7.28 -16.69
N ASN A 103 19.56 6.29 -17.54
CA ASN A 103 20.61 5.64 -18.33
C ASN A 103 21.31 6.66 -19.27
N SER A 104 20.59 7.63 -19.82
CA SER A 104 21.17 8.71 -20.62
C SER A 104 21.96 9.73 -19.78
N LEU A 105 21.64 9.88 -18.49
CA LEU A 105 22.34 10.79 -17.56
C LEU A 105 23.55 10.14 -16.88
N MET A 106 23.58 8.79 -16.81
CA MET A 106 24.74 8.05 -16.25
C MET A 106 26.01 8.18 -17.09
N ASP A 107 25.89 8.43 -18.39
CA ASP A 107 27.03 8.62 -19.29
C ASP A 107 27.69 10.02 -19.13
N GLU A 108 27.05 10.98 -18.46
CA GLU A 108 27.51 12.37 -18.34
C GLU A 108 27.96 12.81 -16.93
N GLY A 109 28.02 11.92 -15.95
CA GLY A 109 28.54 12.25 -14.60
C GLY A 109 27.71 13.25 -13.76
N SER A 110 26.55 13.69 -14.23
CA SER A 110 25.70 14.71 -13.58
C SER A 110 24.60 14.13 -12.67
N PHE A 111 24.91 13.05 -11.97
CA PHE A 111 23.95 12.30 -11.13
C PHE A 111 23.38 13.10 -9.95
N LEU A 112 24.00 14.21 -9.59
CA LEU A 112 23.69 15.01 -8.41
C LEU A 112 22.76 16.20 -8.67
N ASP A 113 22.45 16.52 -9.93
CA ASP A 113 21.75 17.76 -10.27
C ASP A 113 20.24 17.62 -10.53
N ASP A 114 19.69 16.42 -10.67
CA ASP A 114 18.23 16.25 -10.73
C ASP A 114 17.63 16.18 -9.31
N LYS A 115 17.32 17.33 -8.75
CA LYS A 115 16.68 17.50 -7.43
C LYS A 115 15.38 16.71 -7.21
N ARG A 116 14.81 16.07 -8.23
CA ARG A 116 13.60 15.26 -8.17
C ARG A 116 13.86 13.75 -8.00
N GLY A 117 15.13 13.33 -8.08
CA GLY A 117 15.50 11.91 -8.09
C GLY A 117 15.59 11.26 -6.71
N PHE A 118 15.79 12.02 -5.65
CA PHE A 118 16.25 11.49 -4.37
C PHE A 118 15.46 11.99 -3.16
N LEU A 119 14.14 11.91 -3.20
CA LEU A 119 13.29 12.31 -2.07
C LEU A 119 13.59 11.53 -0.76
N PHE A 120 14.33 10.43 -0.82
CA PHE A 120 14.87 9.79 0.37
C PHE A 120 15.93 10.66 1.07
N GLU A 121 16.61 11.57 0.39
CA GLU A 121 17.55 12.53 0.99
C GLU A 121 16.80 13.56 1.83
N ASP A 122 15.63 14.03 1.37
CA ASP A 122 14.78 14.91 2.16
C ASP A 122 14.20 14.17 3.36
N PHE A 123 13.82 12.89 3.19
CA PHE A 123 13.42 12.03 4.30
C PHE A 123 14.53 11.94 5.36
N LEU A 124 15.79 11.69 4.95
CA LEU A 124 16.95 11.63 5.84
C LEU A 124 17.24 12.97 6.50
N ARG A 125 17.13 14.07 5.76
CA ARG A 125 17.32 15.42 6.29
C ARG A 125 16.40 15.69 7.47
N PHE A 126 15.11 15.36 7.34
CA PHE A 126 14.16 15.46 8.46
C PHE A 126 14.51 14.51 9.60
N ALA A 127 14.78 13.23 9.32
CA ALA A 127 15.08 12.24 10.34
C ALA A 127 16.31 12.61 11.18
N ILE A 128 17.37 13.07 10.52
CA ILE A 128 18.63 13.48 11.17
C ILE A 128 18.47 14.85 11.86
N GLY A 129 17.88 15.84 11.19
CA GLY A 129 17.69 17.20 11.73
C GLY A 129 16.75 17.27 12.93
N LEU A 130 15.79 16.35 13.05
CA LEU A 130 14.93 16.16 14.21
C LEU A 130 15.55 15.28 15.30
N GLU A 131 16.76 14.77 15.10
CA GLU A 131 17.43 13.84 16.01
C GLU A 131 16.55 12.65 16.40
N ALA A 132 15.87 12.06 15.41
CA ALA A 132 14.88 11.01 15.64
C ALA A 132 15.48 9.85 16.43
N LYS A 133 14.78 9.36 17.46
CA LYS A 133 15.19 8.18 18.24
C LYS A 133 15.15 6.90 17.44
N ALA A 134 14.25 6.86 16.46
CA ALA A 134 14.19 5.77 15.49
C ALA A 134 13.63 6.27 14.15
N VAL A 135 13.96 5.53 13.09
CA VAL A 135 13.51 5.79 11.73
C VAL A 135 12.94 4.52 11.13
N VAL A 136 11.79 4.62 10.43
CA VAL A 136 11.26 3.52 9.63
C VAL A 136 10.99 4.04 8.23
N MET A 137 11.65 3.46 7.23
CA MET A 137 11.45 3.78 5.82
C MET A 137 10.84 2.59 5.09
N GLU A 138 9.73 2.82 4.41
CA GLU A 138 9.10 1.83 3.51
C GLU A 138 9.42 2.19 2.05
N ASN A 139 9.56 1.15 1.22
CA ASN A 139 9.66 1.33 -0.22
C ASN A 139 9.26 0.07 -1.01
N VAL A 140 9.13 0.20 -2.32
CA VAL A 140 8.94 -0.95 -3.20
C VAL A 140 10.20 -1.82 -3.24
N LYS A 141 10.04 -3.15 -3.39
CA LYS A 141 11.16 -4.10 -3.46
C LYS A 141 12.20 -3.71 -4.52
N SER A 142 11.78 -3.15 -5.65
CA SER A 142 12.69 -2.78 -6.74
C SER A 142 13.72 -1.70 -6.38
N CYS A 143 13.58 -1.02 -5.24
CA CYS A 143 14.60 -0.07 -4.75
C CYS A 143 15.92 -0.76 -4.36
N THR A 144 15.92 -2.08 -4.15
CA THR A 144 17.13 -2.87 -3.83
C THR A 144 18.02 -3.10 -5.04
N ALA A 145 17.51 -2.91 -6.25
CA ALA A 145 18.23 -3.15 -7.50
C ALA A 145 17.91 -2.05 -8.52
N TYR A 146 18.09 -0.81 -8.13
CA TYR A 146 17.81 0.35 -8.97
C TYR A 146 19.04 0.74 -9.79
N GLY A 147 19.10 0.32 -11.05
CA GLY A 147 20.31 0.47 -11.84
C GLY A 147 21.47 -0.29 -11.17
N LYS A 148 22.48 0.46 -10.72
CA LYS A 148 23.61 -0.05 -9.91
C LYS A 148 23.51 0.34 -8.43
N LEU A 149 22.39 0.99 -8.00
CA LEU A 149 22.23 1.51 -6.64
C LEU A 149 21.31 0.61 -5.82
N ASN A 150 21.80 0.14 -4.67
CA ASN A 150 21.01 -0.45 -3.61
C ASN A 150 20.62 0.67 -2.62
N VAL A 151 19.40 1.21 -2.77
CA VAL A 151 18.95 2.36 -1.97
C VAL A 151 18.91 2.07 -0.47
N PRO A 152 18.35 0.94 0.04
CA PRO A 152 18.38 0.64 1.47
C PRO A 152 19.79 0.56 2.04
N GLU A 153 20.78 0.00 1.34
CA GLU A 153 22.16 -0.01 1.81
C GLU A 153 22.74 1.41 1.87
N LYS A 154 22.45 2.25 0.86
CA LYS A 154 22.92 3.64 0.86
C LYS A 154 22.34 4.47 2.00
N VAL A 155 21.04 4.30 2.27
CA VAL A 155 20.36 4.94 3.41
C VAL A 155 20.92 4.43 4.73
N ALA A 156 21.21 3.13 4.84
CA ALA A 156 21.78 2.52 6.02
C ALA A 156 23.17 3.09 6.34
N GLU A 157 24.06 3.18 5.35
CA GLU A 157 25.39 3.79 5.51
C GLU A 157 25.34 5.23 6.03
N ILE A 158 24.39 6.05 5.53
CA ILE A 158 24.23 7.44 5.97
C ILE A 158 23.77 7.47 7.44
N LEU A 159 22.77 6.69 7.79
CA LEU A 159 22.24 6.65 9.16
C LEU A 159 23.24 6.07 10.16
N GLU A 160 24.04 5.06 9.79
CA GLU A 160 25.13 4.54 10.64
C GLU A 160 26.14 5.64 10.99
N ARG A 161 26.58 6.44 10.00
CA ARG A 161 27.49 7.58 10.24
C ARG A 161 26.89 8.63 11.19
N CYS A 162 25.56 8.66 11.28
CA CYS A 162 24.82 9.53 12.21
C CYS A 162 24.55 8.86 13.56
N GLY A 163 25.13 7.69 13.85
CA GLY A 163 25.04 6.98 15.14
C GLY A 163 23.73 6.18 15.31
N TYR A 164 23.24 5.59 14.24
CA TYR A 164 22.13 4.63 14.30
C TYR A 164 22.61 3.21 14.05
N THR A 165 22.04 2.26 14.74
CA THR A 165 22.07 0.84 14.31
C THR A 165 20.97 0.66 13.27
N VAL A 166 21.34 0.16 12.08
CA VAL A 166 20.43 0.07 10.93
C VAL A 166 20.32 -1.36 10.42
N TYR A 167 19.12 -1.75 10.04
CA TYR A 167 18.86 -3.01 9.33
C TYR A 167 17.62 -2.87 8.45
N TRP A 168 17.56 -3.66 7.39
CA TRP A 168 16.40 -3.68 6.51
C TRP A 168 16.02 -5.11 6.09
N THR A 169 14.79 -5.26 5.62
CA THR A 169 14.24 -6.54 5.19
C THR A 169 13.19 -6.34 4.10
N ILE A 170 12.71 -7.43 3.52
CA ILE A 170 11.55 -7.43 2.62
C ILE A 170 10.42 -8.20 3.30
N LEU A 171 9.25 -7.58 3.42
CA LEU A 171 8.07 -8.17 4.02
C LEU A 171 6.96 -8.36 2.99
N ASN A 172 6.18 -9.45 3.12
CA ASN A 172 4.95 -9.65 2.37
C ASN A 172 3.74 -9.33 3.27
N SER A 173 2.86 -8.44 2.82
CA SER A 173 1.70 -8.02 3.61
C SER A 173 0.75 -9.16 3.98
N ALA A 174 0.66 -10.22 3.15
CA ALA A 174 -0.18 -11.39 3.45
C ALA A 174 0.24 -12.12 4.73
N ASP A 175 1.52 -12.07 5.10
CA ASP A 175 2.04 -12.66 6.34
C ASP A 175 1.56 -11.92 7.61
N TYR A 176 0.97 -10.75 7.44
CA TYR A 176 0.47 -9.88 8.51
C TYR A 176 -1.05 -9.73 8.54
N GLY A 177 -1.78 -10.67 7.90
CA GLY A 177 -3.22 -10.66 7.87
C GLY A 177 -3.84 -9.63 6.91
N VAL A 178 -3.09 -9.21 5.90
CA VAL A 178 -3.63 -8.42 4.79
C VAL A 178 -4.06 -9.39 3.68
N PRO A 179 -5.28 -9.32 3.14
CA PRO A 179 -5.75 -10.21 2.08
C PRO A 179 -5.17 -9.85 0.70
N GLN A 180 -3.86 -9.55 0.68
CA GLN A 180 -3.13 -9.09 -0.50
C GLN A 180 -1.67 -9.53 -0.43
N ILE A 181 -1.14 -10.03 -1.53
CA ILE A 181 0.28 -10.25 -1.72
C ILE A 181 0.92 -8.93 -2.18
N ARG A 182 1.69 -8.33 -1.28
CA ARG A 182 2.39 -7.06 -1.51
C ARG A 182 3.74 -7.08 -0.81
N GLU A 183 4.81 -7.16 -1.59
CA GLU A 183 6.17 -7.15 -1.06
C GLU A 183 6.67 -5.70 -0.94
N ARG A 184 7.26 -5.39 0.22
CA ARG A 184 7.84 -4.08 0.51
C ARG A 184 9.16 -4.20 1.25
N MET A 185 10.11 -3.36 0.88
CA MET A 185 11.32 -3.12 1.63
C MET A 185 10.98 -2.27 2.85
N ILE A 186 11.43 -2.71 4.02
CA ILE A 186 11.29 -1.97 5.29
C ILE A 186 12.68 -1.82 5.90
N LEU A 187 13.09 -0.60 6.12
CA LEU A 187 14.32 -0.24 6.82
C LEU A 187 13.97 0.27 8.22
N TYR A 188 14.73 -0.19 9.19
CA TYR A 188 14.69 0.27 10.57
C TYR A 188 16.03 0.88 10.93
N ALA A 189 16.02 2.02 11.58
CA ALA A 189 17.18 2.58 12.24
C ALA A 189 16.80 3.00 13.66
N VAL A 190 17.62 2.64 14.64
CA VAL A 190 17.42 2.99 16.06
C VAL A 190 18.68 3.69 16.53
N LYS A 191 18.54 4.87 17.17
CA LYS A 191 19.66 5.68 17.65
C LYS A 191 20.42 4.94 18.73
N GLY A 192 21.72 4.79 18.56
CA GLY A 192 22.63 4.09 19.48
C GLY A 192 23.33 2.89 18.86
N ASP A 193 24.38 2.43 19.53
CA ASP A 193 25.21 1.32 19.08
C ASP A 193 24.64 -0.03 19.55
N ASN A 194 24.85 -1.06 18.73
CA ASN A 194 24.54 -2.45 19.07
C ASN A 194 23.10 -2.73 19.48
N VAL A 195 22.13 -2.05 18.88
CA VAL A 195 20.72 -2.34 19.07
C VAL A 195 20.38 -3.67 18.40
N GLU A 196 19.82 -4.61 19.17
CA GLU A 196 19.42 -5.91 18.62
C GLU A 196 18.29 -5.74 17.59
N PRO A 197 18.47 -6.23 16.34
CA PRO A 197 17.42 -6.16 15.33
C PRO A 197 16.17 -6.93 15.73
N VAL A 198 15.01 -6.28 15.63
CA VAL A 198 13.70 -6.90 15.85
C VAL A 198 12.87 -6.79 14.59
N LEU A 199 12.55 -7.91 13.96
CA LEU A 199 11.70 -7.98 12.80
C LEU A 199 10.24 -8.31 13.19
N PRO A 200 9.25 -7.82 12.43
CA PRO A 200 7.85 -8.15 12.64
C PRO A 200 7.63 -9.67 12.66
N LYS A 201 6.81 -10.12 13.59
CA LYS A 201 6.45 -11.55 13.69
C LYS A 201 5.25 -11.82 12.79
N PRO A 202 5.35 -12.71 11.78
CA PRO A 202 4.22 -13.08 10.96
C PRO A 202 3.05 -13.59 11.80
N THR A 203 1.84 -13.22 11.45
CA THR A 203 0.58 -13.68 12.06
C THR A 203 -0.12 -14.73 11.21
N HIS A 204 0.16 -14.77 9.91
CA HIS A 204 -0.41 -15.67 8.92
C HIS A 204 0.70 -16.35 8.12
N SER A 205 0.36 -17.44 7.44
CA SER A 205 1.27 -18.12 6.53
C SER A 205 0.52 -18.71 5.34
N GLY A 206 1.18 -18.82 4.21
CA GLY A 206 0.61 -19.41 3.01
C GLY A 206 1.69 -19.91 2.06
N LYS A 207 1.25 -20.71 1.07
CA LYS A 207 2.11 -21.11 -0.04
C LYS A 207 1.72 -20.28 -1.25
N TRP A 208 2.67 -19.55 -1.80
CA TRP A 208 2.52 -18.88 -3.08
C TRP A 208 3.02 -19.80 -4.20
N PHE A 209 2.22 -19.94 -5.28
CA PHE A 209 2.66 -20.61 -6.49
C PHE A 209 3.75 -19.76 -7.18
N GLY A 210 5.01 -20.07 -6.97
CA GLY A 210 6.15 -19.32 -7.51
C GLY A 210 7.31 -19.12 -6.53
N GLY A 211 7.21 -19.70 -5.34
CA GLY A 211 8.25 -19.57 -4.29
C GLY A 211 8.04 -18.34 -3.40
N LEU A 212 8.67 -18.40 -2.26
CA LEU A 212 8.55 -17.49 -1.12
C LEU A 212 8.99 -16.08 -1.49
N TYR A 213 8.78 -15.37 -2.35
CA TYR A 213 9.22 -14.08 -2.85
C TYR A 213 9.67 -14.16 -4.32
N SER A 214 8.75 -13.90 -5.23
CA SER A 214 9.05 -13.89 -6.67
C SER A 214 10.02 -12.74 -7.04
N GLY A 215 11.02 -13.04 -7.84
CA GLY A 215 11.85 -12.08 -8.56
C GLY A 215 13.32 -12.04 -8.15
N ILE A 216 13.71 -11.36 -7.10
CA ILE A 216 15.07 -11.44 -6.56
C ILE A 216 15.01 -12.46 -5.43
N GLY A 217 15.77 -13.55 -5.52
CA GLY A 217 15.89 -14.50 -4.43
C GLY A 217 16.39 -13.78 -3.19
N LEU A 218 15.65 -13.85 -2.05
CA LEU A 218 16.15 -13.26 -0.81
C LEU A 218 17.50 -13.86 -0.41
N THR A 219 17.70 -15.13 -0.76
CA THR A 219 18.98 -15.85 -0.61
C THR A 219 20.09 -15.19 -1.43
N ASP A 220 19.80 -14.69 -2.60
CA ASP A 220 20.79 -14.02 -3.47
C ASP A 220 21.20 -12.66 -2.85
N LEU A 221 20.25 -11.95 -2.24
CA LEU A 221 20.54 -10.71 -1.48
C LEU A 221 21.44 -10.99 -0.27
N CYS A 222 21.21 -12.08 0.46
CA CYS A 222 22.06 -12.48 1.59
C CYS A 222 23.48 -12.89 1.15
N ASN A 223 23.60 -13.54 -0.02
CA ASN A 223 24.86 -14.13 -0.49
C ASN A 223 25.71 -13.17 -1.31
N SER A 224 25.17 -12.04 -1.77
CA SER A 224 25.89 -11.08 -2.63
C SER A 224 27.04 -10.36 -1.93
N GLY A 225 27.13 -10.40 -0.60
CA GLY A 225 28.09 -9.61 0.17
C GLY A 225 27.88 -8.09 0.11
N GLU A 226 26.99 -7.63 -0.80
CA GLU A 226 26.68 -6.22 -1.05
C GLU A 226 25.53 -5.70 -0.16
N CYS A 227 24.87 -6.58 0.60
CA CYS A 227 23.72 -6.27 1.45
C CYS A 227 24.07 -6.50 2.93
N ARG A 228 24.96 -5.66 3.47
CA ARG A 228 25.47 -5.78 4.85
C ARG A 228 24.38 -5.62 5.91
N HIS A 229 23.38 -4.82 5.66
CA HIS A 229 22.30 -4.48 6.60
C HIS A 229 21.04 -5.31 6.37
N PHE A 230 21.02 -6.20 5.37
CA PHE A 230 19.87 -7.03 5.08
C PHE A 230 19.71 -8.15 6.11
N ILE A 231 18.51 -8.28 6.66
CA ILE A 231 18.15 -9.39 7.57
C ILE A 231 16.99 -10.16 6.95
N MET A 232 17.19 -11.49 6.81
CA MET A 232 16.17 -12.40 6.34
C MET A 232 14.97 -12.41 7.30
N PRO A 233 13.72 -12.24 6.82
CA PRO A 233 12.53 -12.38 7.64
C PRO A 233 12.49 -13.75 8.31
N ARG A 234 12.23 -13.80 9.60
CA ARG A 234 12.14 -15.09 10.33
C ARG A 234 10.83 -15.78 9.95
N MET A 235 10.96 -16.93 9.30
CA MET A 235 9.84 -17.84 9.10
C MET A 235 9.48 -18.51 10.41
N ARG A 236 8.22 -18.42 10.86
CA ARG A 236 7.79 -19.15 12.05
C ARG A 236 7.59 -20.63 11.74
N ARG A 237 8.13 -21.50 12.60
CA ARG A 237 7.92 -22.96 12.54
C ARG A 237 6.57 -23.42 13.13
N LYS A 238 5.81 -22.52 13.77
CA LYS A 238 4.48 -22.86 14.35
C LYS A 238 3.39 -22.71 13.28
N ILE A 239 2.37 -23.55 13.38
CA ILE A 239 1.14 -23.43 12.56
C ILE A 239 0.57 -22.05 12.77
N GLN A 240 0.42 -21.31 11.68
CA GLN A 240 -0.20 -19.98 11.61
C GLN A 240 -1.55 -20.13 10.89
N PRO A 241 -2.52 -19.23 11.13
CA PRO A 241 -3.67 -19.09 10.25
C PRO A 241 -3.22 -18.95 8.80
N ARG A 242 -4.05 -19.45 7.87
CA ARG A 242 -3.79 -19.28 6.44
C ARG A 242 -3.84 -17.80 6.04
N TRP A 243 -3.19 -17.45 4.96
CA TRP A 243 -3.39 -16.14 4.35
C TRP A 243 -4.86 -15.87 4.08
N LEU A 244 -5.28 -14.64 4.31
CA LEU A 244 -6.64 -14.20 4.03
C LEU A 244 -6.84 -14.06 2.52
N THR A 245 -8.04 -14.41 2.07
CA THR A 245 -8.43 -14.40 0.66
C THR A 245 -9.25 -13.15 0.31
N VAL A 246 -9.54 -12.98 -0.97
CA VAL A 246 -10.47 -11.93 -1.44
C VAL A 246 -11.83 -12.13 -0.81
N GLU A 247 -12.35 -13.37 -0.75
CA GLU A 247 -13.63 -13.69 -0.12
C GLU A 247 -13.65 -13.35 1.37
N ASP A 248 -12.58 -13.70 2.09
CA ASP A 248 -12.45 -13.30 3.51
C ASP A 248 -12.55 -11.79 3.70
N ALA A 249 -12.09 -11.02 2.71
CA ALA A 249 -12.05 -9.56 2.81
C ALA A 249 -13.34 -8.87 2.42
N ILE A 250 -13.99 -9.31 1.34
CA ILE A 250 -15.07 -8.53 0.70
C ILE A 250 -16.39 -9.29 0.62
N GLY A 251 -16.47 -10.56 1.07
CA GLY A 251 -17.65 -11.40 0.92
C GLY A 251 -18.88 -10.94 1.71
N ASP A 252 -18.73 -10.05 2.69
CA ASP A 252 -19.82 -9.45 3.47
C ASP A 252 -20.22 -8.05 3.01
N LEU A 253 -19.50 -7.47 2.02
CA LEU A 253 -19.80 -6.14 1.50
C LEU A 253 -21.06 -6.14 0.64
N PRO A 254 -21.72 -4.96 0.45
CA PRO A 254 -22.91 -4.85 -0.36
C PRO A 254 -22.72 -5.37 -1.79
N GLU A 255 -23.67 -6.15 -2.30
CA GLU A 255 -23.74 -6.45 -3.72
C GLU A 255 -24.11 -5.20 -4.50
N LEU A 256 -23.31 -4.86 -5.53
CA LEU A 256 -23.53 -3.65 -6.31
C LEU A 256 -24.33 -3.88 -7.58
N HIS A 257 -24.77 -5.14 -7.83
CA HIS A 257 -25.67 -5.55 -8.90
C HIS A 257 -25.32 -5.01 -10.30
N ALA A 258 -24.03 -4.96 -10.60
CA ALA A 258 -23.53 -4.52 -11.88
C ALA A 258 -24.07 -5.42 -13.02
N ARG A 259 -24.88 -4.84 -13.92
CA ARG A 259 -25.51 -5.57 -15.05
C ARG A 259 -25.13 -4.89 -16.36
N ALA A 260 -24.94 -5.69 -17.40
CA ALA A 260 -24.76 -5.18 -18.75
C ALA A 260 -25.94 -4.25 -19.12
N GLY A 261 -25.66 -3.07 -19.60
CA GLY A 261 -26.66 -2.06 -19.97
C GLY A 261 -27.28 -1.28 -18.82
N SER A 262 -26.97 -1.59 -17.56
CA SER A 262 -27.45 -0.79 -16.44
C SER A 262 -26.69 0.54 -16.35
N ASN A 263 -27.44 1.65 -16.13
CA ASN A 263 -26.84 2.95 -15.78
C ASN A 263 -26.50 3.04 -14.28
N TYR A 264 -26.65 1.94 -13.56
CA TYR A 264 -26.41 1.90 -12.13
C TYR A 264 -24.92 1.97 -11.86
N SER A 265 -24.50 3.08 -11.36
CA SER A 265 -23.27 3.25 -10.61
C SER A 265 -23.69 3.88 -9.29
N PRO A 266 -23.25 3.40 -8.14
CA PRO A 266 -23.45 4.12 -6.89
C PRO A 266 -22.81 5.52 -7.09
N HIS A 267 -23.64 6.53 -7.14
CA HIS A 267 -23.23 7.86 -7.62
C HIS A 267 -22.45 8.68 -6.60
N SER A 268 -22.31 8.21 -5.35
CA SER A 268 -21.69 8.98 -4.28
C SER A 268 -20.75 8.15 -3.43
N MET A 269 -19.54 8.68 -3.20
CA MET A 269 -18.59 8.13 -2.23
C MET A 269 -19.17 8.06 -0.81
N ASN A 270 -20.15 8.91 -0.50
CA ASN A 270 -20.75 9.05 0.83
C ASN A 270 -22.05 8.24 0.99
N LEU A 271 -22.52 7.58 -0.08
CA LEU A 271 -23.72 6.74 0.03
C LEU A 271 -23.43 5.56 0.93
N GLN A 272 -24.17 5.50 2.04
CA GLN A 272 -24.13 4.36 2.95
C GLN A 272 -25.01 3.24 2.40
N MET A 273 -24.47 2.04 2.37
CA MET A 273 -25.17 0.82 1.98
C MET A 273 -25.04 -0.22 3.09
N ASP A 274 -26.10 -0.99 3.33
CA ASP A 274 -26.07 -2.04 4.31
C ASP A 274 -25.16 -3.18 3.86
N TYR A 275 -24.54 -3.87 4.82
CA TYR A 275 -23.75 -5.07 4.53
C TYR A 275 -24.66 -6.19 3.98
N ALA A 276 -24.11 -7.02 3.09
CA ALA A 276 -24.84 -8.15 2.52
C ALA A 276 -25.13 -9.26 3.55
N SER A 277 -24.27 -9.39 4.56
CA SER A 277 -24.39 -10.40 5.61
C SER A 277 -23.74 -9.96 6.92
N GLU A 278 -23.97 -10.73 7.98
CA GLU A 278 -23.16 -10.67 9.19
C GLU A 278 -21.70 -11.07 8.91
N PRO A 279 -20.72 -10.59 9.71
CA PRO A 279 -19.32 -10.94 9.52
C PRO A 279 -19.07 -12.45 9.60
N GLN A 280 -18.50 -13.04 8.57
CA GLN A 280 -18.26 -14.47 8.45
C GLN A 280 -16.92 -14.92 9.08
N ASN A 281 -16.03 -13.99 9.34
CA ASN A 281 -14.69 -14.26 9.88
C ASN A 281 -14.18 -13.11 10.76
N ASP A 282 -13.04 -13.33 11.43
CA ASP A 282 -12.46 -12.35 12.33
C ASP A 282 -11.95 -11.09 11.62
N TYR A 283 -11.54 -11.21 10.36
CA TYR A 283 -11.11 -10.08 9.56
C TYR A 283 -12.28 -9.11 9.31
N GLN A 284 -13.42 -9.62 8.85
CA GLN A 284 -14.62 -8.80 8.62
C GLN A 284 -15.10 -8.17 9.93
N ARG A 285 -15.11 -8.91 11.05
CA ARG A 285 -15.41 -8.35 12.38
C ARG A 285 -14.50 -7.17 12.74
N MET A 286 -13.19 -7.35 12.57
CA MET A 286 -12.19 -6.30 12.84
C MET A 286 -12.38 -5.09 11.92
N MET A 287 -12.66 -5.28 10.64
CA MET A 287 -12.87 -4.15 9.71
C MET A 287 -14.11 -3.34 10.06
N ARG A 288 -15.13 -3.97 10.64
CA ARG A 288 -16.42 -3.37 11.01
C ARG A 288 -16.48 -2.83 12.45
N GLU A 289 -15.41 -2.95 13.24
CA GLU A 289 -15.42 -2.71 14.70
C GLU A 289 -16.03 -1.36 15.10
N ASN A 290 -15.80 -0.30 14.33
CA ASN A 290 -16.29 1.06 14.63
C ASN A 290 -17.31 1.57 13.62
N THR A 291 -17.97 0.68 12.89
CA THR A 291 -19.02 1.02 11.92
C THR A 291 -20.40 0.61 12.43
N GLY A 292 -21.43 1.31 11.94
CA GLY A 292 -22.82 0.91 12.17
C GLY A 292 -23.25 -0.24 11.26
N THR A 293 -24.51 -0.22 10.84
CA THR A 293 -25.11 -1.26 9.99
C THR A 293 -24.67 -1.25 8.53
N GLY A 294 -23.97 -0.20 8.10
CA GLY A 294 -23.61 -0.03 6.70
C GLY A 294 -22.25 0.67 6.49
N VAL A 295 -21.83 0.66 5.24
CA VAL A 295 -20.51 1.11 4.79
C VAL A 295 -20.61 2.05 3.58
N THR A 296 -19.67 2.98 3.47
CA THR A 296 -19.56 3.96 2.38
C THR A 296 -18.48 3.60 1.37
N ALA A 297 -18.30 4.43 0.35
CA ALA A 297 -17.31 4.27 -0.71
C ALA A 297 -17.53 3.03 -1.62
N ASN A 298 -18.77 2.57 -1.75
CA ASN A 298 -19.17 1.46 -2.62
C ASN A 298 -19.34 1.93 -4.08
N VAL A 299 -18.34 2.65 -4.60
CA VAL A 299 -18.33 3.17 -5.96
C VAL A 299 -17.29 2.44 -6.81
N TYR A 300 -17.66 2.14 -8.05
CA TYR A 300 -16.79 1.48 -9.03
C TYR A 300 -16.89 2.15 -10.39
N ARG A 301 -15.94 1.86 -11.29
CA ARG A 301 -15.96 2.42 -12.65
C ARG A 301 -17.01 1.74 -13.51
N ASN A 302 -17.87 2.54 -14.11
CA ASN A 302 -18.81 2.06 -15.10
C ASN A 302 -18.09 1.89 -16.46
N THR A 303 -17.94 0.64 -16.89
CA THR A 303 -17.27 0.26 -18.14
C THR A 303 -18.24 -0.51 -19.04
N LYS A 304 -19.30 0.19 -19.53
CA LYS A 304 -20.40 -0.43 -20.29
C LYS A 304 -19.95 -1.35 -21.41
N ARG A 305 -18.88 -0.98 -22.13
CA ARG A 305 -18.28 -1.79 -23.19
C ARG A 305 -17.80 -3.14 -22.68
N ASP A 306 -17.19 -3.17 -21.50
CA ASP A 306 -16.41 -4.29 -21.01
C ASP A 306 -17.21 -5.25 -20.12
N PHE A 307 -18.38 -4.81 -19.62
CA PHE A 307 -19.29 -5.64 -18.83
C PHE A 307 -19.60 -7.02 -19.44
N PRO A 308 -19.96 -7.13 -20.75
CA PRO A 308 -20.24 -8.43 -21.36
C PRO A 308 -19.03 -9.37 -21.34
N ILE A 309 -17.81 -8.80 -21.40
CA ILE A 309 -16.57 -9.57 -21.33
C ILE A 309 -16.36 -10.05 -19.88
N PHE A 310 -16.46 -9.13 -18.91
CA PHE A 310 -16.30 -9.45 -17.48
C PHE A 310 -17.30 -10.51 -17.00
N ALA A 311 -18.53 -10.47 -17.52
CA ALA A 311 -19.58 -11.44 -17.19
C ALA A 311 -19.26 -12.87 -17.66
N LEU A 312 -18.45 -13.02 -18.71
CA LEU A 312 -18.06 -14.30 -19.30
C LEU A 312 -16.67 -14.77 -18.87
N MET A 313 -15.90 -13.94 -18.18
CA MET A 313 -14.61 -14.33 -17.62
C MET A 313 -14.82 -15.20 -16.37
N ASN A 314 -13.99 -16.23 -16.23
CA ASN A 314 -13.88 -17.02 -15.01
C ASN A 314 -12.91 -16.35 -14.02
N GLU A 315 -13.00 -16.71 -12.74
CA GLU A 315 -12.02 -16.33 -11.74
C GLU A 315 -10.60 -16.77 -12.18
N GLY A 316 -9.63 -15.88 -12.05
CA GLY A 316 -8.25 -16.12 -12.47
C GLY A 316 -7.96 -15.82 -13.95
N ASP A 317 -8.96 -15.62 -14.79
CA ASP A 317 -8.78 -15.22 -16.19
C ASP A 317 -8.02 -13.88 -16.28
N ASN A 318 -7.24 -13.76 -17.35
CA ASN A 318 -6.44 -12.57 -17.65
C ASN A 318 -6.78 -11.99 -19.04
N PHE A 319 -5.95 -11.10 -19.54
CA PHE A 319 -6.19 -10.41 -20.81
C PHE A 319 -6.30 -11.34 -22.01
N ILE A 320 -5.62 -12.49 -22.04
CA ILE A 320 -5.68 -13.45 -23.14
C ILE A 320 -7.10 -13.98 -23.27
N GLN A 321 -7.67 -14.51 -22.18
CA GLN A 321 -9.04 -15.01 -22.13
C GLN A 321 -10.07 -13.91 -22.42
N ALA A 322 -9.83 -12.69 -21.89
CA ALA A 322 -10.70 -11.56 -22.15
C ALA A 322 -10.78 -11.20 -23.64
N VAL A 323 -9.65 -11.25 -24.36
CA VAL A 323 -9.61 -11.02 -25.82
C VAL A 323 -10.32 -12.14 -26.59
N GLU A 324 -10.11 -13.40 -26.21
CA GLU A 324 -10.82 -14.54 -26.82
C GLU A 324 -12.34 -14.40 -26.69
N ILE A 325 -12.81 -13.98 -25.50
CA ILE A 325 -14.23 -13.69 -25.24
C ILE A 325 -14.70 -12.53 -26.12
N ALA A 326 -13.96 -11.43 -26.15
CA ALA A 326 -14.30 -10.25 -26.96
C ALA A 326 -14.40 -10.58 -28.46
N GLU A 327 -13.44 -11.34 -28.99
CA GLU A 327 -13.46 -11.79 -30.40
C GLU A 327 -14.66 -12.71 -30.70
N ARG A 328 -15.05 -13.56 -29.76
CA ARG A 328 -16.27 -14.38 -29.88
C ARG A 328 -17.52 -13.50 -29.93
N LEU A 329 -17.65 -12.57 -28.99
CA LEU A 329 -18.76 -11.61 -28.94
C LEU A 329 -18.85 -10.76 -30.22
N PHE A 330 -17.70 -10.34 -30.72
CA PHE A 330 -17.62 -9.58 -31.98
C PHE A 330 -18.10 -10.40 -33.18
N ARG A 331 -17.66 -11.67 -33.32
CA ARG A 331 -18.14 -12.55 -34.40
C ARG A 331 -19.65 -12.81 -34.31
N GLU A 332 -20.19 -12.95 -33.10
CA GLU A 332 -21.64 -13.11 -32.88
C GLU A 332 -22.41 -11.84 -33.25
N ALA A 333 -21.89 -10.69 -32.89
CA ALA A 333 -22.48 -9.40 -33.25
C ALA A 333 -22.46 -9.17 -34.79
N CYS A 334 -21.36 -9.48 -35.46
CA CYS A 334 -21.27 -9.43 -36.94
C CYS A 334 -22.36 -10.29 -37.60
N ARG A 335 -22.55 -11.52 -37.14
CA ARG A 335 -23.61 -12.43 -37.64
C ARG A 335 -25.01 -11.88 -37.39
N ARG A 336 -25.27 -11.39 -36.17
CA ARG A 336 -26.57 -10.84 -35.78
C ARG A 336 -26.96 -9.60 -36.61
N HIS A 337 -26.02 -8.74 -36.91
CA HIS A 337 -26.23 -7.47 -37.64
C HIS A 337 -25.95 -7.56 -39.13
N GLY A 338 -25.55 -8.73 -39.65
CA GLY A 338 -25.22 -8.91 -41.07
C GLY A 338 -24.01 -8.12 -41.55
N VAL A 339 -23.08 -7.77 -40.63
CA VAL A 339 -21.91 -6.94 -40.90
C VAL A 339 -20.81 -7.79 -41.57
N LYS A 340 -20.30 -7.33 -42.73
CA LYS A 340 -19.26 -8.03 -43.50
C LYS A 340 -17.88 -7.44 -43.25
N ALA A 341 -16.86 -8.27 -43.26
CA ALA A 341 -15.47 -7.86 -43.16
C ALA A 341 -15.09 -6.86 -44.27
N GLY A 342 -14.24 -5.88 -43.96
CA GLY A 342 -13.80 -4.84 -44.87
C GLY A 342 -14.75 -3.68 -45.03
N THR A 343 -15.81 -3.58 -44.22
CA THR A 343 -16.74 -2.46 -44.22
C THR A 343 -16.49 -1.53 -43.01
N GLU A 344 -16.82 -0.24 -43.15
CA GLU A 344 -16.75 0.71 -42.01
C GLU A 344 -17.57 0.24 -40.80
N ALA A 345 -18.70 -0.44 -41.04
CA ALA A 345 -19.54 -0.99 -39.99
C ALA A 345 -18.80 -2.11 -39.22
N TYR A 346 -17.99 -2.90 -39.90
CA TYR A 346 -17.15 -3.92 -39.27
C TYR A 346 -16.11 -3.30 -38.36
N ASP A 347 -15.39 -2.28 -38.83
CA ASP A 347 -14.35 -1.61 -38.05
C ASP A 347 -14.94 -0.87 -36.84
N ARG A 348 -16.13 -0.24 -37.01
CA ARG A 348 -16.85 0.42 -35.91
C ARG A 348 -17.26 -0.59 -34.84
N LEU A 349 -17.91 -1.67 -35.24
CA LEU A 349 -18.38 -2.70 -34.32
C LEU A 349 -17.20 -3.38 -33.59
N ARG A 350 -16.08 -3.55 -34.28
CA ARG A 350 -14.85 -4.09 -33.65
C ARG A 350 -14.33 -3.16 -32.57
N LYS A 351 -14.25 -1.86 -32.83
CA LYS A 351 -13.82 -0.85 -31.84
C LYS A 351 -14.75 -0.78 -30.62
N GLU A 352 -16.04 -1.06 -30.80
CA GLU A 352 -17.04 -1.07 -29.74
C GLU A 352 -16.94 -2.30 -28.83
N ILE A 353 -16.47 -3.44 -29.35
CA ILE A 353 -16.50 -4.73 -28.62
C ILE A 353 -15.10 -5.18 -28.20
N VAL A 354 -14.10 -5.05 -29.10
CA VAL A 354 -12.77 -5.60 -28.84
C VAL A 354 -11.85 -4.55 -28.20
N PRO A 355 -11.25 -4.84 -27.03
CA PRO A 355 -10.33 -3.93 -26.39
C PRO A 355 -9.11 -3.61 -27.28
N PRO A 356 -8.67 -2.34 -27.36
CA PRO A 356 -7.63 -1.89 -28.31
C PRO A 356 -6.20 -2.14 -27.83
N TYR A 357 -5.99 -3.05 -26.85
CA TYR A 357 -4.67 -3.28 -26.25
C TYR A 357 -3.94 -4.45 -26.91
N SER A 358 -2.60 -4.36 -26.97
CA SER A 358 -1.75 -5.46 -27.41
C SER A 358 -1.74 -6.62 -26.42
N THR A 359 -1.95 -7.83 -26.89
CA THR A 359 -1.86 -9.07 -26.10
C THR A 359 -0.44 -9.41 -25.65
N GLU A 360 0.57 -8.77 -26.24
CA GLU A 360 1.98 -9.00 -25.88
C GLU A 360 2.47 -8.07 -24.75
N LYS A 361 1.87 -6.85 -24.63
CA LYS A 361 2.41 -5.79 -23.75
C LYS A 361 1.62 -5.56 -22.46
N PHE A 362 0.37 -6.04 -22.35
CA PHE A 362 -0.54 -5.64 -21.27
C PHE A 362 -1.14 -6.84 -20.52
N LEU A 363 -0.39 -7.92 -20.34
CA LEU A 363 -0.82 -9.15 -19.67
C LEU A 363 -1.24 -8.93 -18.19
N SER A 364 -0.80 -7.86 -17.55
CA SER A 364 -1.19 -7.50 -16.18
C SER A 364 -2.56 -6.81 -16.08
N LYS A 365 -3.16 -6.42 -17.20
CA LYS A 365 -4.52 -5.87 -17.28
C LYS A 365 -5.55 -6.99 -17.42
N TRP A 366 -6.82 -6.65 -17.17
CA TRP A 366 -7.94 -7.58 -17.32
C TRP A 366 -7.81 -8.86 -16.50
N LYS A 367 -7.35 -8.70 -15.27
CA LYS A 367 -7.22 -9.83 -14.36
C LYS A 367 -8.43 -9.91 -13.43
N LYS A 368 -9.20 -11.00 -13.55
CA LYS A 368 -10.31 -11.31 -12.67
C LYS A 368 -9.78 -11.96 -11.40
N LEU A 369 -10.14 -11.39 -10.25
CA LEU A 369 -9.71 -11.90 -8.95
C LEU A 369 -10.26 -13.30 -8.71
N GLU A 370 -9.55 -14.08 -7.89
CA GLU A 370 -9.96 -15.39 -7.40
C GLU A 370 -10.41 -15.22 -5.95
N GLY A 371 -11.65 -15.61 -5.65
CA GLY A 371 -12.24 -15.44 -4.32
C GLY A 371 -11.48 -16.19 -3.24
N ASP A 372 -10.98 -17.37 -3.54
CA ASP A 372 -10.27 -18.29 -2.65
C ASP A 372 -8.78 -17.99 -2.46
N LYS A 373 -8.26 -16.91 -3.08
CA LYS A 373 -6.84 -16.49 -3.00
C LYS A 373 -6.68 -15.06 -2.48
N PRO A 374 -5.51 -14.71 -1.92
CA PRO A 374 -5.17 -13.32 -1.67
C PRO A 374 -5.16 -12.52 -2.97
N SER A 375 -5.58 -11.26 -2.93
CA SER A 375 -5.42 -10.35 -4.06
C SER A 375 -3.93 -10.17 -4.41
N HIS A 376 -3.64 -9.90 -5.67
CA HIS A 376 -2.33 -9.35 -6.04
C HIS A 376 -2.24 -7.86 -5.65
N THR A 377 -1.04 -7.28 -5.77
CA THR A 377 -0.75 -5.91 -5.32
C THR A 377 -1.66 -4.86 -5.94
N LEU A 378 -2.42 -4.15 -5.10
CA LEU A 378 -3.13 -2.92 -5.46
C LEU A 378 -2.13 -1.82 -5.82
N VAL A 379 -2.39 -1.12 -6.90
CA VAL A 379 -1.50 -0.07 -7.44
C VAL A 379 -2.25 1.25 -7.61
N ALA A 380 -1.51 2.37 -7.57
CA ALA A 380 -2.08 3.71 -7.79
C ALA A 380 -2.80 3.87 -9.13
N HIS A 381 -2.45 3.05 -10.13
CA HIS A 381 -3.06 3.06 -11.45
C HIS A 381 -4.57 2.72 -11.44
N LEU A 382 -5.09 2.10 -10.38
CA LEU A 382 -6.54 1.94 -10.17
C LEU A 382 -7.31 3.28 -10.25
N SER A 383 -6.62 4.39 -10.02
CA SER A 383 -7.17 5.74 -10.25
C SER A 383 -7.56 6.00 -11.71
N VAL A 384 -6.95 5.31 -12.66
CA VAL A 384 -7.19 5.44 -14.10
C VAL A 384 -8.15 4.35 -14.59
N ASP A 385 -7.85 3.09 -14.28
CA ASP A 385 -8.70 1.93 -14.60
C ASP A 385 -8.58 0.84 -13.53
N THR A 386 -9.60 0.00 -13.42
CA THR A 386 -9.64 -1.13 -12.47
C THR A 386 -9.46 -2.48 -13.16
N TYR A 387 -8.96 -2.49 -14.39
CA TYR A 387 -8.83 -3.73 -15.18
C TYR A 387 -7.86 -4.76 -14.57
N SER A 388 -6.94 -4.32 -13.76
CA SER A 388 -6.08 -5.27 -13.02
C SER A 388 -6.80 -5.99 -11.88
N HIS A 389 -7.97 -5.49 -11.45
CA HIS A 389 -8.74 -6.03 -10.32
C HIS A 389 -10.22 -6.10 -10.68
N ILE A 390 -10.59 -7.03 -11.58
CA ILE A 390 -11.98 -7.32 -11.89
C ILE A 390 -12.56 -8.14 -10.73
N HIS A 391 -13.77 -7.78 -10.29
CA HIS A 391 -14.45 -8.43 -9.17
C HIS A 391 -14.70 -9.93 -9.46
N PRO A 392 -14.49 -10.83 -8.49
CA PRO A 392 -14.58 -12.28 -8.76
C PRO A 392 -15.98 -12.72 -9.19
N TRP A 393 -17.04 -12.16 -8.62
CA TRP A 393 -18.42 -12.62 -8.79
C TRP A 393 -19.31 -11.67 -9.59
N GLU A 394 -18.99 -10.38 -9.63
CA GLU A 394 -19.74 -9.39 -10.39
C GLU A 394 -18.98 -8.91 -11.64
N PRO A 395 -19.69 -8.59 -12.75
CA PRO A 395 -19.04 -8.18 -14.02
C PRO A 395 -18.56 -6.72 -14.00
N ARG A 396 -17.72 -6.36 -13.04
CA ARG A 396 -17.18 -5.01 -12.84
C ARG A 396 -15.76 -5.04 -12.26
N GLY A 397 -15.08 -3.94 -12.30
CA GLY A 397 -13.91 -3.75 -11.45
C GLY A 397 -14.31 -3.65 -9.97
N ILE A 398 -13.35 -3.80 -9.06
CA ILE A 398 -13.60 -3.62 -7.62
C ILE A 398 -14.02 -2.17 -7.31
N SER A 399 -14.80 -2.00 -6.25
CA SER A 399 -15.15 -0.70 -5.68
C SER A 399 -14.01 -0.13 -4.82
N VAL A 400 -14.13 1.14 -4.45
CA VAL A 400 -13.18 1.80 -3.54
C VAL A 400 -13.17 1.10 -2.18
N ARG A 401 -14.34 0.71 -1.64
CA ARG A 401 -14.42 0.01 -0.36
C ARG A 401 -13.79 -1.37 -0.42
N GLU A 402 -14.01 -2.11 -1.48
CA GLU A 402 -13.35 -3.40 -1.70
C GLU A 402 -11.83 -3.26 -1.78
N ALA A 403 -11.34 -2.26 -2.51
CA ALA A 403 -9.91 -1.94 -2.54
C ALA A 403 -9.37 -1.58 -1.14
N ALA A 404 -10.12 -0.78 -0.36
CA ALA A 404 -9.76 -0.43 1.01
C ALA A 404 -9.68 -1.66 1.93
N ARG A 405 -10.66 -2.58 1.83
CA ARG A 405 -10.65 -3.86 2.56
C ARG A 405 -9.46 -4.74 2.15
N LEU A 406 -9.18 -4.87 0.85
CA LEU A 406 -8.01 -5.62 0.37
C LEU A 406 -6.68 -5.00 0.81
N GLN A 407 -6.66 -3.71 1.14
CA GLN A 407 -5.50 -3.00 1.70
C GLN A 407 -5.50 -2.95 3.24
N SER A 408 -6.48 -3.57 3.89
CA SER A 408 -6.69 -3.59 5.33
C SER A 408 -7.03 -2.25 6.00
N PHE A 409 -7.65 -1.32 5.27
CA PHE A 409 -8.28 -0.17 5.91
C PHE A 409 -9.61 -0.58 6.55
N PRO A 410 -9.89 -0.17 7.80
CA PRO A 410 -11.18 -0.45 8.44
C PRO A 410 -12.32 0.32 7.75
N ASP A 411 -13.55 -0.15 7.90
CA ASP A 411 -14.70 0.40 7.18
C ASP A 411 -15.10 1.79 7.65
N ASP A 412 -14.73 2.13 8.86
CA ASP A 412 -14.88 3.46 9.41
C ASP A 412 -13.87 4.48 8.85
N TYR A 413 -12.90 4.02 8.03
CA TYR A 413 -11.96 4.90 7.34
C TYR A 413 -12.63 5.60 6.16
N ILE A 414 -12.72 6.93 6.24
CA ILE A 414 -13.42 7.77 5.26
C ILE A 414 -12.42 8.28 4.21
N PHE A 415 -12.74 8.07 2.94
CA PHE A 415 -12.00 8.63 1.81
C PHE A 415 -12.77 9.83 1.25
N GLN A 416 -12.28 11.03 1.51
CA GLN A 416 -12.82 12.27 0.94
C GLN A 416 -12.22 12.49 -0.45
N GLY A 417 -12.97 13.17 -1.32
CA GLY A 417 -12.54 13.47 -2.69
C GLY A 417 -13.17 12.54 -3.73
N SER A 418 -12.56 12.46 -4.88
CA SER A 418 -13.05 11.65 -5.98
C SER A 418 -12.74 10.15 -5.80
N MET A 419 -13.49 9.30 -6.50
CA MET A 419 -13.20 7.88 -6.61
C MET A 419 -11.76 7.62 -7.09
N GLY A 420 -11.27 8.42 -8.05
CA GLY A 420 -9.90 8.30 -8.56
C GLY A 420 -8.85 8.65 -7.51
N ASP A 421 -9.08 9.70 -6.71
CA ASP A 421 -8.19 10.07 -5.60
C ASP A 421 -8.14 8.96 -4.55
N ALA A 422 -9.28 8.39 -4.18
CA ALA A 422 -9.35 7.30 -3.21
C ALA A 422 -8.58 6.06 -3.69
N PHE A 423 -8.79 5.61 -4.93
CA PHE A 423 -8.02 4.50 -5.50
C PHE A 423 -6.50 4.77 -5.52
N LYS A 424 -6.09 5.99 -5.90
CA LYS A 424 -4.68 6.39 -5.91
C LYS A 424 -4.08 6.34 -4.50
N GLN A 425 -4.78 6.86 -3.51
CA GLN A 425 -4.35 6.86 -2.11
C GLN A 425 -4.25 5.43 -1.55
N ILE A 426 -5.26 4.59 -1.77
CA ILE A 426 -5.27 3.20 -1.34
C ILE A 426 -4.11 2.42 -1.99
N GLY A 427 -3.92 2.55 -3.30
CA GLY A 427 -2.88 1.83 -4.04
C GLY A 427 -1.45 2.22 -3.63
N ASN A 428 -1.23 3.49 -3.25
CA ASN A 428 0.06 3.98 -2.75
C ASN A 428 0.31 3.64 -1.27
N SER A 429 -0.72 3.33 -0.51
CA SER A 429 -0.62 3.19 0.93
C SER A 429 0.14 1.93 1.37
N VAL A 430 0.80 2.04 2.52
CA VAL A 430 1.22 0.88 3.30
C VAL A 430 0.00 0.27 3.98
N PRO A 431 -0.25 -1.05 3.87
CA PRO A 431 -1.40 -1.68 4.53
C PRO A 431 -1.35 -1.49 6.06
N PRO A 432 -2.41 -0.98 6.70
CA PRO A 432 -2.42 -0.71 8.15
C PRO A 432 -2.06 -1.92 9.03
N LEU A 433 -2.50 -3.13 8.70
CA LEU A 433 -2.15 -4.33 9.49
C LEU A 433 -0.67 -4.69 9.39
N MET A 434 -0.07 -4.56 8.20
CA MET A 434 1.37 -4.73 8.04
C MET A 434 2.13 -3.63 8.79
N ALA A 435 1.69 -2.38 8.70
CA ALA A 435 2.26 -1.24 9.42
C ALA A 435 2.16 -1.42 10.95
N LYS A 436 1.07 -2.00 11.46
CA LYS A 436 0.94 -2.40 12.86
C LYS A 436 2.02 -3.40 13.28
N GLY A 437 2.27 -4.41 12.45
CA GLY A 437 3.36 -5.39 12.69
C GLY A 437 4.73 -4.71 12.75
N ILE A 438 5.01 -3.80 11.82
CA ILE A 438 6.23 -2.97 11.77
C ILE A 438 6.39 -2.15 13.06
N ALA A 439 5.33 -1.47 13.48
CA ALA A 439 5.34 -0.63 14.69
C ALA A 439 5.55 -1.45 15.97
N ILE A 440 4.93 -2.63 16.08
CA ILE A 440 5.13 -3.54 17.23
C ILE A 440 6.59 -3.98 17.31
N ALA A 441 7.23 -4.31 16.19
CA ALA A 441 8.64 -4.69 16.15
C ALA A 441 9.53 -3.53 16.61
N LEU A 442 9.28 -2.32 16.12
CA LEU A 442 10.01 -1.13 16.55
C LEU A 442 9.83 -0.87 18.06
N LYS A 443 8.61 -1.00 18.58
CA LYS A 443 8.34 -0.85 20.02
C LYS A 443 9.12 -1.86 20.86
N GLU A 444 9.25 -3.10 20.40
CA GLU A 444 10.07 -4.13 21.05
C GLU A 444 11.58 -3.77 21.00
N ALA A 445 12.08 -3.26 19.88
CA ALA A 445 13.48 -2.82 19.74
C ALA A 445 13.81 -1.67 20.71
N LEU A 446 12.95 -0.65 20.76
CA LEU A 446 13.12 0.50 21.68
C LEU A 446 13.09 0.07 23.16
N ARG A 447 12.22 -0.86 23.53
CA ARG A 447 12.16 -1.41 24.90
C ARG A 447 13.44 -2.19 25.26
N LYS A 448 13.96 -3.01 24.36
CA LYS A 448 15.22 -3.73 24.58
C LYS A 448 16.39 -2.75 24.76
N GLN A 449 16.45 -1.71 23.93
CA GLN A 449 17.47 -0.67 24.04
C GLN A 449 17.40 0.05 25.40
N ALA A 450 16.19 0.44 25.84
CA ALA A 450 16.01 1.11 27.13
C ALA A 450 16.51 0.22 28.30
N LYS A 451 16.20 -1.08 28.29
CA LYS A 451 16.70 -2.04 29.30
C LYS A 451 18.23 -2.14 29.30
N ASN A 452 18.84 -2.21 28.13
CA ASN A 452 20.31 -2.26 28.01
C ASN A 452 20.97 -0.98 28.56
N ASN A 453 20.25 0.16 28.51
CA ASN A 453 20.70 1.44 29.07
C ASN A 453 20.35 1.62 30.57
N GLY A 454 19.87 0.58 31.24
CA GLY A 454 19.64 0.58 32.71
C GLY A 454 18.27 1.07 33.15
N PHE A 455 17.30 1.26 32.24
CA PHE A 455 15.91 1.58 32.59
C PHE A 455 15.11 0.32 32.99
N SER A 456 14.31 0.41 34.04
CA SER A 456 13.46 -0.71 34.51
C SER A 456 12.18 -0.87 33.65
N ASP A 457 11.53 -2.05 33.73
CA ASP A 457 10.26 -2.30 33.03
C ASP A 457 9.16 -1.30 33.42
N LYS A 458 9.20 -0.75 34.66
CA LYS A 458 8.27 0.30 35.13
C LYS A 458 8.45 1.64 34.42
N ASP A 459 9.59 1.85 33.78
CA ASP A 459 9.90 3.08 33.05
C ASP A 459 9.50 3.01 31.58
N THR A 460 9.09 1.83 31.08
CA THR A 460 8.79 1.54 29.67
C THR A 460 7.33 1.12 29.41
N GLU A 461 6.49 0.95 30.47
CA GLU A 461 5.02 0.80 30.37
C GLU A 461 4.35 2.20 30.36
#